data_3772f361b1ad5207a425c964bace6ff7
#
_entry.id   3772f361b1ad5207a425c964bace6ff7
#
_cell.length_a   1.000
_cell.length_b   1.000
_cell.length_c   1.000
_cell.angle_alpha   90.00
_cell.angle_beta   90.00
_cell.angle_gamma   90.00
#
_symmetry.space_group_name_H-M   'P 1'
#
loop_
_entity.id
_entity.type
_entity.pdbx_description
1 polymer ?
#
loop_
_entity_poly.entity_id
_entity_poly.type
_entity_poly.pdbx_seq_one_letter_code
_entity_poly.pdbx_strand_id
1 'polypeptide(L)'
;MANTYFSFKQFTIHQEHCAMKVSTDACLFGAYIASTWEGQTVLPERVLDIGTGTGLLSLMLAQKNPSAIYTAIELDAQAAKQAESNFSNSPWSQQISMLNENVLTWQQDSVATFDLIVCNPPFFAQHLLSEEQARLMARHDEFLTLEHLEDIAQKHLAEEGVFGVLLPHSRKEECLRLFETSFHLVFLLESSDNAQKPLNRVILGFSKTKCIPSITSQQLVLHEVNGSRSAAWQALIQDYYLR
;
A
#
# COMPACT_ATOMS: atom_id res chain seq x y z
N MET A 1 6.58 -15.95 21.14
CA MET A 1 7.54 -15.27 20.27
C MET A 1 6.75 -14.74 19.06
N ALA A 2 7.04 -13.53 18.62
CA ALA A 2 6.40 -13.00 17.42
C ALA A 2 6.87 -13.82 16.20
N ASN A 3 5.96 -14.08 15.26
CA ASN A 3 6.28 -14.89 14.08
C ASN A 3 7.32 -14.16 13.21
N THR A 4 8.42 -14.82 12.88
CA THR A 4 9.55 -14.23 12.11
C THR A 4 9.30 -14.23 10.61
N TYR A 5 8.31 -15.00 10.15
CA TYR A 5 7.92 -15.06 8.74
C TYR A 5 6.42 -15.27 8.57
N PHE A 6 5.93 -14.99 7.37
CA PHE A 6 4.56 -15.30 6.93
C PHE A 6 4.61 -15.91 5.53
N SER A 7 4.04 -17.11 5.36
CA SER A 7 4.03 -17.81 4.08
C SER A 7 2.71 -17.60 3.33
N PHE A 8 2.84 -17.14 2.10
CA PHE A 8 1.78 -17.07 1.11
C PHE A 8 1.88 -18.28 0.16
N LYS A 9 0.95 -18.43 -0.79
CA LYS A 9 0.97 -19.54 -1.74
C LYS A 9 2.20 -19.55 -2.66
N GLN A 10 2.68 -18.40 -3.07
CA GLN A 10 3.74 -18.26 -4.06
C GLN A 10 5.02 -17.61 -3.53
N PHE A 11 4.99 -17.04 -2.33
CA PHE A 11 6.15 -16.38 -1.71
C PHE A 11 6.08 -16.44 -0.19
N THR A 12 7.18 -16.14 0.45
CA THR A 12 7.28 -16.01 1.91
C THR A 12 7.86 -14.64 2.27
N ILE A 13 7.27 -13.99 3.24
CA ILE A 13 7.76 -12.74 3.81
C ILE A 13 8.52 -13.06 5.10
N HIS A 14 9.82 -12.84 5.12
CA HIS A 14 10.61 -12.74 6.35
C HIS A 14 10.48 -11.32 6.91
N GLN A 15 10.35 -11.18 8.23
CA GLN A 15 9.96 -9.91 8.87
C GLN A 15 10.65 -9.69 10.22
N GLU A 16 11.84 -10.25 10.41
CA GLU A 16 12.58 -10.18 11.68
C GLU A 16 13.07 -8.77 11.97
N HIS A 17 13.44 -8.05 10.92
CA HIS A 17 14.09 -6.73 10.97
C HIS A 17 13.18 -5.57 10.58
N CYS A 18 11.88 -5.83 10.41
CA CYS A 18 10.90 -4.79 10.08
C CYS A 18 10.08 -4.39 11.29
N ALA A 19 9.93 -3.08 11.51
CA ALA A 19 9.08 -2.53 12.55
C ALA A 19 7.60 -2.90 12.33
N MET A 20 7.14 -2.83 11.09
CA MET A 20 5.79 -3.22 10.70
C MET A 20 5.81 -4.63 10.09
N LYS A 21 5.07 -5.53 10.71
CA LYS A 21 4.92 -6.91 10.26
C LYS A 21 3.75 -7.04 9.29
N VAL A 22 3.70 -8.18 8.57
CA VAL A 22 2.51 -8.55 7.79
C VAL A 22 1.26 -8.40 8.64
N SER A 23 0.32 -7.62 8.16
CA SER A 23 -0.97 -7.35 8.80
C SER A 23 -2.12 -7.65 7.86
N THR A 24 -3.30 -7.91 8.42
CA THR A 24 -4.53 -8.09 7.63
C THR A 24 -4.82 -6.86 6.76
N ASP A 25 -4.57 -5.66 7.29
CA ASP A 25 -4.78 -4.40 6.57
C ASP A 25 -3.90 -4.28 5.32
N ALA A 26 -2.60 -4.61 5.45
CA ALA A 26 -1.68 -4.58 4.32
C ALA A 26 -2.03 -5.65 3.27
N CYS A 27 -2.45 -6.86 3.71
CA CYS A 27 -2.94 -7.89 2.79
C CYS A 27 -4.24 -7.49 2.10
N LEU A 28 -5.16 -6.82 2.82
CA LEU A 28 -6.38 -6.25 2.25
C LEU A 28 -6.04 -5.24 1.15
N PHE A 29 -5.10 -4.35 1.44
CA PHE A 29 -4.70 -3.31 0.49
C PHE A 29 -4.11 -3.91 -0.79
N GLY A 30 -3.12 -4.79 -0.68
CA GLY A 30 -2.51 -5.43 -1.84
C GLY A 30 -3.50 -6.24 -2.67
N ALA A 31 -4.37 -7.02 -2.01
CA ALA A 31 -5.38 -7.82 -2.69
C ALA A 31 -6.46 -6.95 -3.37
N TYR A 32 -6.90 -5.86 -2.72
CA TYR A 32 -7.88 -4.95 -3.28
C TYR A 32 -7.34 -4.20 -4.51
N ILE A 33 -6.13 -3.63 -4.42
CA ILE A 33 -5.50 -2.98 -5.58
C ILE A 33 -5.42 -3.97 -6.75
N ALA A 34 -4.94 -5.18 -6.53
CA ALA A 34 -4.84 -6.17 -7.58
C ALA A 34 -6.22 -6.56 -8.16
N SER A 35 -7.28 -6.56 -7.34
CA SER A 35 -8.65 -6.86 -7.80
C SER A 35 -9.21 -5.78 -8.74
N THR A 36 -8.73 -4.54 -8.65
CA THR A 36 -9.15 -3.47 -9.57
C THR A 36 -8.70 -3.71 -11.01
N TRP A 37 -7.78 -4.65 -11.23
CA TRP A 37 -7.28 -5.03 -12.55
C TRP A 37 -8.11 -6.13 -13.22
N GLU A 38 -9.02 -6.77 -12.49
CA GLU A 38 -9.86 -7.82 -13.05
C GLU A 38 -10.74 -7.28 -14.19
N GLY A 39 -10.61 -7.91 -15.35
CA GLY A 39 -11.30 -7.51 -16.57
C GLY A 39 -10.68 -6.31 -17.31
N GLN A 40 -9.58 -5.74 -16.82
CA GLN A 40 -8.84 -4.70 -17.52
C GLN A 40 -8.01 -5.30 -18.65
N THR A 41 -7.96 -4.58 -19.78
CA THR A 41 -7.13 -4.98 -20.94
C THR A 41 -5.71 -4.43 -20.86
N VAL A 42 -5.50 -3.37 -20.10
CA VAL A 42 -4.20 -2.73 -19.86
C VAL A 42 -3.93 -2.77 -18.38
N LEU A 43 -2.80 -3.35 -17.99
CA LEU A 43 -2.32 -3.39 -16.62
C LEU A 43 -1.19 -2.38 -16.43
N PRO A 44 -0.93 -1.92 -15.19
CA PRO A 44 0.21 -1.06 -14.91
C PRO A 44 1.53 -1.72 -15.37
N GLU A 45 2.35 -0.98 -16.10
CA GLU A 45 3.68 -1.44 -16.53
C GLU A 45 4.76 -1.07 -15.50
N ARG A 46 4.59 0.07 -14.81
CA ARG A 46 5.54 0.60 -13.83
C ARG A 46 4.83 0.90 -12.53
N VAL A 47 5.29 0.30 -11.45
CA VAL A 47 4.71 0.40 -10.12
C VAL A 47 5.73 0.96 -9.14
N LEU A 48 5.32 1.95 -8.33
CA LEU A 48 6.08 2.48 -7.21
C LEU A 48 5.42 2.08 -5.89
N ASP A 49 6.19 1.45 -5.00
CA ASP A 49 5.77 1.09 -3.64
C ASP A 49 6.55 1.96 -2.64
N ILE A 50 5.86 2.92 -2.02
CA ILE A 50 6.45 3.91 -1.12
C ILE A 50 6.37 3.40 0.33
N GLY A 51 7.53 3.30 0.98
CA GLY A 51 7.63 2.75 2.32
C GLY A 51 7.31 1.25 2.34
N THR A 52 7.98 0.50 1.46
CA THR A 52 7.65 -0.91 1.18
C THR A 52 7.75 -1.84 2.39
N GLY A 53 8.50 -1.44 3.43
CA GLY A 53 8.67 -2.20 4.67
C GLY A 53 9.23 -3.60 4.41
N THR A 54 8.39 -4.63 4.55
CA THR A 54 8.76 -6.02 4.29
C THR A 54 8.77 -6.40 2.80
N GLY A 55 8.32 -5.51 1.90
CA GLY A 55 8.13 -5.81 0.49
C GLY A 55 6.79 -6.49 0.16
N LEU A 56 5.87 -6.54 1.12
CA LEU A 56 4.60 -7.28 0.98
C LEU A 56 3.76 -6.81 -0.20
N LEU A 57 3.54 -5.49 -0.32
CA LEU A 57 2.68 -4.94 -1.37
C LEU A 57 3.27 -5.24 -2.75
N SER A 58 4.56 -4.96 -2.95
CA SER A 58 5.25 -5.27 -4.21
C SER A 58 5.11 -6.73 -4.60
N LEU A 59 5.29 -7.68 -3.66
CA LEU A 59 5.16 -9.12 -3.94
C LEU A 59 3.72 -9.56 -4.23
N MET A 60 2.73 -9.01 -3.51
CA MET A 60 1.32 -9.30 -3.78
C MET A 60 0.90 -8.81 -5.16
N LEU A 61 1.33 -7.61 -5.54
CA LEU A 61 1.02 -7.03 -6.84
C LEU A 61 1.76 -7.77 -7.97
N ALA A 62 3.04 -8.12 -7.78
CA ALA A 62 3.82 -8.90 -8.74
C ALA A 62 3.24 -10.29 -9.00
N GLN A 63 2.62 -10.92 -7.99
CA GLN A 63 1.89 -12.18 -8.19
C GLN A 63 0.75 -12.05 -9.21
N LYS A 64 0.11 -10.90 -9.29
CA LYS A 64 -1.03 -10.65 -10.19
C LYS A 64 -0.63 -10.00 -11.52
N ASN A 65 0.48 -9.27 -11.53
CA ASN A 65 1.02 -8.65 -12.72
C ASN A 65 2.55 -8.86 -12.80
N PRO A 66 3.01 -10.09 -13.15
CA PRO A 66 4.42 -10.44 -13.16
C PRO A 66 5.22 -9.79 -14.30
N SER A 67 4.56 -9.11 -15.24
CA SER A 67 5.21 -8.40 -16.35
C SER A 67 5.58 -6.95 -16.01
N ALA A 68 5.00 -6.38 -14.94
CA ALA A 68 5.31 -5.02 -14.51
C ALA A 68 6.70 -4.93 -13.88
N ILE A 69 7.27 -3.73 -13.93
CA ILE A 69 8.51 -3.36 -13.22
C ILE A 69 8.14 -2.61 -11.95
N TYR A 70 8.65 -3.09 -10.84
CA TYR A 70 8.38 -2.55 -9.51
C TYR A 70 9.60 -1.81 -8.98
N THR A 71 9.39 -0.58 -8.51
CA THR A 71 10.37 0.17 -7.72
C THR A 71 9.85 0.26 -6.29
N ALA A 72 10.56 -0.33 -5.35
CA ALA A 72 10.22 -0.31 -3.93
C ALA A 72 11.20 0.62 -3.21
N ILE A 73 10.68 1.62 -2.47
CA ILE A 73 11.50 2.58 -1.72
C ILE A 73 11.26 2.39 -0.23
N GLU A 74 12.34 2.32 0.55
CA GLU A 74 12.29 2.22 2.02
C GLU A 74 13.40 3.05 2.64
N LEU A 75 13.04 3.86 3.64
CA LEU A 75 13.96 4.73 4.36
C LEU A 75 14.81 3.94 5.36
N ASP A 76 14.20 3.01 6.10
CA ASP A 76 14.89 2.21 7.10
C ASP A 76 15.77 1.15 6.43
N ALA A 77 17.08 1.23 6.67
CA ALA A 77 18.07 0.35 6.04
C ALA A 77 17.91 -1.13 6.42
N GLN A 78 17.36 -1.44 7.61
CA GLN A 78 17.12 -2.82 8.04
C GLN A 78 15.90 -3.41 7.34
N ALA A 79 14.83 -2.63 7.24
CA ALA A 79 13.64 -3.01 6.51
C ALA A 79 13.94 -3.14 5.00
N ALA A 80 14.69 -2.21 4.41
CA ALA A 80 15.13 -2.27 3.03
C ALA A 80 15.91 -3.56 2.70
N LYS A 81 16.85 -3.92 3.56
CA LYS A 81 17.62 -5.17 3.46
C LYS A 81 16.74 -6.41 3.56
N GLN A 82 15.74 -6.37 4.46
CA GLN A 82 14.78 -7.45 4.61
C GLN A 82 13.90 -7.58 3.36
N ALA A 83 13.39 -6.47 2.82
CA ALA A 83 12.61 -6.44 1.58
C ALA A 83 13.42 -6.97 0.39
N GLU A 84 14.65 -6.52 0.22
CA GLU A 84 15.56 -7.00 -0.84
C GLU A 84 15.76 -8.52 -0.77
N SER A 85 15.96 -9.05 0.44
CA SER A 85 16.04 -10.50 0.65
C SER A 85 14.74 -11.22 0.27
N ASN A 86 13.58 -10.67 0.65
CA ASN A 86 12.27 -11.23 0.29
C ASN A 86 12.06 -11.21 -1.23
N PHE A 87 12.44 -10.13 -1.91
CA PHE A 87 12.35 -10.03 -3.36
C PHE A 87 13.26 -11.03 -4.07
N SER A 88 14.51 -11.13 -3.63
CA SER A 88 15.50 -12.04 -4.21
C SER A 88 15.10 -13.51 -4.09
N ASN A 89 14.33 -13.87 -3.06
CA ASN A 89 13.81 -15.22 -2.84
C ASN A 89 12.41 -15.45 -3.44
N SER A 90 11.89 -14.49 -4.21
CA SER A 90 10.59 -14.59 -4.86
C SER A 90 10.69 -14.98 -6.33
N PRO A 91 9.60 -15.47 -6.95
CA PRO A 91 9.56 -15.71 -8.39
C PRO A 91 9.75 -14.46 -9.25
N TRP A 92 9.62 -13.25 -8.67
CA TRP A 92 9.65 -11.95 -9.37
C TRP A 92 10.89 -11.13 -9.05
N SER A 93 11.99 -11.78 -8.67
CA SER A 93 13.25 -11.11 -8.28
C SER A 93 13.85 -10.22 -9.37
N GLN A 94 13.54 -10.49 -10.65
CA GLN A 94 14.04 -9.68 -11.77
C GLN A 94 13.16 -8.46 -12.08
N GLN A 95 11.95 -8.42 -11.55
CA GLN A 95 10.97 -7.36 -11.79
C GLN A 95 10.95 -6.30 -10.69
N ILE A 96 11.50 -6.60 -9.50
CA ILE A 96 11.41 -5.72 -8.33
C ILE A 96 12.79 -5.19 -7.97
N SER A 97 12.93 -3.86 -8.01
CA SER A 97 14.14 -3.16 -7.58
C SER A 97 13.91 -2.52 -6.21
N MET A 98 14.85 -2.72 -5.27
CA MET A 98 14.84 -2.12 -3.95
C MET A 98 15.74 -0.89 -3.90
N LEU A 99 15.24 0.24 -3.40
CA LEU A 99 15.98 1.46 -3.15
C LEU A 99 15.92 1.81 -1.66
N ASN A 100 17.08 1.83 -0.99
CA ASN A 100 17.15 2.32 0.38
C ASN A 100 17.39 3.82 0.36
N GLU A 101 16.34 4.60 0.19
CA GLU A 101 16.37 6.04 0.02
C GLU A 101 15.20 6.73 0.72
N ASN A 102 15.36 8.04 0.98
CA ASN A 102 14.24 8.88 1.40
C ASN A 102 13.46 9.33 0.16
N VAL A 103 12.21 8.90 0.06
CA VAL A 103 11.33 9.24 -1.08
C VAL A 103 11.13 10.75 -1.26
N LEU A 104 11.24 11.55 -0.19
CA LEU A 104 11.10 13.01 -0.23
C LEU A 104 12.27 13.69 -0.96
N THR A 105 13.44 13.10 -0.90
CA THR A 105 14.67 13.61 -1.58
C THR A 105 15.08 12.78 -2.77
N TRP A 106 14.39 11.66 -3.00
CA TRP A 106 14.67 10.79 -4.12
C TRP A 106 14.46 11.52 -5.44
N GLN A 107 15.51 11.52 -6.25
CA GLN A 107 15.50 12.10 -7.59
C GLN A 107 15.61 10.98 -8.60
N GLN A 108 14.56 10.81 -9.36
CA GLN A 108 14.63 9.91 -10.51
C GLN A 108 15.33 10.64 -11.67
N ASP A 109 16.42 10.09 -12.17
CA ASP A 109 17.23 10.66 -13.26
C ASP A 109 16.50 10.73 -14.61
N SER A 110 15.31 10.15 -14.70
CA SER A 110 14.48 10.18 -15.90
C SER A 110 13.06 10.69 -15.59
N VAL A 111 12.43 11.33 -16.57
CA VAL A 111 11.03 11.79 -16.55
C VAL A 111 10.02 10.61 -16.51
N ALA A 112 10.49 9.41 -16.19
CA ALA A 112 9.64 8.23 -16.20
C ALA A 112 8.63 8.28 -15.07
N THR A 113 7.36 8.24 -15.43
CA THR A 113 6.22 8.20 -14.52
C THR A 113 5.81 6.76 -14.20
N PHE A 114 4.98 6.58 -13.16
CA PHE A 114 4.45 5.31 -12.75
C PHE A 114 2.95 5.22 -13.06
N ASP A 115 2.52 4.07 -13.55
CA ASP A 115 1.11 3.80 -13.81
C ASP A 115 0.35 3.49 -12.53
N LEU A 116 1.07 2.99 -11.52
CA LEU A 116 0.55 2.78 -10.18
C LEU A 116 1.57 3.24 -9.15
N ILE A 117 1.11 4.04 -8.19
CA ILE A 117 1.85 4.34 -6.97
C ILE A 117 1.03 3.83 -5.80
N VAL A 118 1.63 3.06 -4.89
CA VAL A 118 0.98 2.58 -3.67
C VAL A 118 1.75 3.02 -2.44
N CYS A 119 1.01 3.34 -1.38
CA CYS A 119 1.58 3.65 -0.08
C CYS A 119 0.70 3.12 1.04
N ASN A 120 1.30 2.39 1.97
CA ASN A 120 0.72 2.05 3.27
C ASN A 120 1.52 2.77 4.36
N PRO A 121 1.28 4.08 4.55
CA PRO A 121 2.12 4.88 5.43
C PRO A 121 1.97 4.44 6.89
N PRO A 122 3.01 4.61 7.73
CA PRO A 122 2.90 4.30 9.14
C PRO A 122 1.83 5.17 9.80
N PHE A 123 0.87 4.53 10.50
CA PHE A 123 -0.22 5.22 11.20
C PHE A 123 0.22 5.66 12.59
N PHE A 124 0.96 6.74 12.68
CA PHE A 124 1.20 7.35 13.99
C PHE A 124 -0.06 8.13 14.39
N ALA A 125 -0.82 7.57 15.33
CA ALA A 125 -1.86 8.33 16.01
C ALA A 125 -1.17 9.44 16.81
N GLN A 126 -1.34 10.68 16.42
CA GLN A 126 -0.77 11.86 17.12
C GLN A 126 -1.10 11.89 18.63
N HIS A 127 -2.11 11.13 19.07
CA HIS A 127 -2.56 11.03 20.45
C HIS A 127 -1.92 9.90 21.28
N LEU A 128 -1.10 9.04 20.68
CA LEU A 128 -0.47 7.89 21.37
C LEU A 128 1.07 7.99 21.40
N LEU A 129 1.63 9.08 20.90
CA LEU A 129 3.07 9.30 20.96
C LEU A 129 3.46 9.71 22.38
N SER A 130 4.46 9.04 22.95
CA SER A 130 5.14 9.57 24.12
C SER A 130 5.72 10.95 23.80
N GLU A 131 5.87 11.82 24.81
CA GLU A 131 6.50 13.15 24.60
C GLU A 131 7.86 13.06 23.91
N GLU A 132 8.58 11.97 24.13
CA GLU A 132 9.87 11.69 23.51
C GLU A 132 9.75 11.32 22.01
N GLN A 133 8.74 10.54 21.65
CA GLN A 133 8.42 10.24 20.25
C GLN A 133 7.90 11.48 19.53
N ALA A 134 7.05 12.28 20.18
CA ALA A 134 6.59 13.56 19.62
C ALA A 134 7.74 14.56 19.43
N ARG A 135 8.74 14.59 20.34
CA ARG A 135 9.96 15.42 20.20
C ARG A 135 10.91 14.88 19.12
N LEU A 136 11.02 13.57 18.96
CA LEU A 136 11.76 12.95 17.85
C LEU A 136 11.08 13.28 16.52
N MET A 137 9.74 13.19 16.46
CA MET A 137 8.94 13.57 15.30
C MET A 137 9.12 15.07 14.94
N ALA A 138 9.10 15.95 15.93
CA ALA A 138 9.28 17.40 15.72
C ALA A 138 10.71 17.80 15.30
N ARG A 139 11.69 16.90 15.39
CA ARG A 139 13.09 17.13 15.01
C ARG A 139 13.47 16.65 13.61
N HIS A 140 12.61 15.86 12.97
CA HIS A 140 12.91 15.29 11.67
C HIS A 140 11.85 15.73 10.65
N ASP A 141 12.26 16.53 9.68
CA ASP A 141 11.53 16.81 8.43
C ASP A 141 11.34 15.55 7.56
N GLU A 142 11.44 14.36 8.17
CA GLU A 142 11.53 13.07 7.51
C GLU A 142 10.21 12.27 7.50
N PHE A 143 9.14 12.81 8.12
CA PHE A 143 7.87 12.06 8.16
C PHE A 143 7.07 12.25 6.88
N LEU A 144 6.75 11.13 6.27
CA LEU A 144 5.88 11.08 5.10
C LEU A 144 4.45 11.50 5.49
N THR A 145 4.05 12.71 5.12
CA THR A 145 2.72 13.26 5.35
C THR A 145 1.80 13.01 4.14
N LEU A 146 0.50 13.30 4.26
CA LEU A 146 -0.42 13.23 3.12
C LEU A 146 -0.10 14.28 2.06
N GLU A 147 0.37 15.47 2.46
CA GLU A 147 0.84 16.52 1.56
C GLU A 147 2.04 16.04 0.75
N HIS A 148 3.01 15.39 1.40
CA HIS A 148 4.15 14.78 0.71
C HIS A 148 3.71 13.71 -0.29
N LEU A 149 2.71 12.89 0.07
CA LEU A 149 2.18 11.87 -0.83
C LEU A 149 1.47 12.48 -2.03
N GLU A 150 0.73 13.58 -1.84
CA GLU A 150 0.09 14.33 -2.91
C GLU A 150 1.14 14.92 -3.86
N ASP A 151 2.18 15.58 -3.34
CA ASP A 151 3.29 16.13 -4.13
C ASP A 151 4.03 15.04 -4.94
N ILE A 152 4.31 13.88 -4.32
CA ILE A 152 4.94 12.74 -4.99
C ILE A 152 4.03 12.19 -6.10
N ALA A 153 2.74 12.05 -5.83
CA ALA A 153 1.78 11.61 -6.83
C ALA A 153 1.68 12.60 -7.99
N GLN A 154 1.65 13.91 -7.71
CA GLN A 154 1.68 14.94 -8.74
C GLN A 154 2.90 14.82 -9.66
N LYS A 155 4.07 14.62 -9.05
CA LYS A 155 5.35 14.60 -9.77
C LYS A 155 5.58 13.30 -10.54
N HIS A 156 5.23 12.16 -9.96
CA HIS A 156 5.66 10.84 -10.46
C HIS A 156 4.54 9.97 -11.04
N LEU A 157 3.26 10.31 -10.85
CA LEU A 157 2.16 9.55 -11.43
C LEU A 157 2.00 9.86 -12.91
N ALA A 158 1.80 8.84 -13.73
CA ALA A 158 1.41 8.99 -15.13
C ALA A 158 0.02 9.66 -15.22
N GLU A 159 -0.31 10.24 -16.38
CA GLU A 159 -1.58 10.97 -16.57
C GLU A 159 -2.81 10.09 -16.30
N GLU A 160 -2.79 8.85 -16.77
CA GLU A 160 -3.85 7.86 -16.55
C GLU A 160 -3.53 6.90 -15.39
N GLY A 161 -2.45 7.18 -14.65
CA GLY A 161 -2.01 6.37 -13.53
C GLY A 161 -2.94 6.46 -12.32
N VAL A 162 -2.77 5.55 -11.38
CA VAL A 162 -3.52 5.51 -10.12
C VAL A 162 -2.57 5.59 -8.93
N PHE A 163 -2.86 6.52 -8.01
CA PHE A 163 -2.25 6.54 -6.69
C PHE A 163 -3.20 5.87 -5.69
N GLY A 164 -2.74 4.80 -5.06
CA GLY A 164 -3.47 4.05 -4.05
C GLY A 164 -2.89 4.25 -2.66
N VAL A 165 -3.74 4.52 -1.66
CA VAL A 165 -3.31 4.68 -0.27
C VAL A 165 -4.24 3.96 0.70
N LEU A 166 -3.65 3.30 1.71
CA LEU A 166 -4.37 2.72 2.85
C LEU A 166 -4.23 3.66 4.05
N LEU A 167 -5.35 4.00 4.69
CA LEU A 167 -5.38 4.90 5.85
C LEU A 167 -6.32 4.39 6.95
N PRO A 168 -6.14 4.83 8.21
CA PRO A 168 -7.21 4.78 9.20
C PRO A 168 -8.45 5.52 8.68
N HIS A 169 -9.64 4.96 8.90
CA HIS A 169 -10.89 5.56 8.43
C HIS A 169 -11.08 7.02 8.91
N SER A 170 -10.57 7.35 10.10
CA SER A 170 -10.61 8.72 10.65
C SER A 170 -9.88 9.76 9.81
N ARG A 171 -8.95 9.35 8.93
CA ARG A 171 -8.20 10.26 8.03
C ARG A 171 -8.80 10.37 6.63
N LYS A 172 -9.92 9.70 6.36
CA LYS A 172 -10.59 9.70 5.06
C LYS A 172 -10.86 11.09 4.54
N GLU A 173 -11.57 11.90 5.34
CA GLU A 173 -12.02 13.23 4.92
C GLU A 173 -10.84 14.22 4.74
N GLU A 174 -9.79 14.07 5.53
CA GLU A 174 -8.54 14.83 5.37
C GLU A 174 -7.89 14.53 4.02
N CYS A 175 -7.73 13.24 3.70
CA CYS A 175 -7.13 12.81 2.44
C CYS A 175 -7.96 13.23 1.23
N LEU A 176 -9.29 13.05 1.27
CA LEU A 176 -10.17 13.46 0.18
C LEU A 176 -10.04 14.95 -0.12
N ARG A 177 -10.10 15.81 0.91
CA ARG A 177 -9.96 17.28 0.74
C ARG A 177 -8.61 17.69 0.18
N LEU A 178 -7.54 17.00 0.57
CA LEU A 178 -6.20 17.32 0.09
C LEU A 178 -6.04 16.98 -1.38
N PHE A 179 -6.52 15.82 -1.80
CA PHE A 179 -6.35 15.32 -3.18
C PHE A 179 -7.35 15.89 -4.17
N GLU A 180 -8.53 16.41 -3.74
CA GLU A 180 -9.61 16.85 -4.66
C GLU A 180 -9.22 18.00 -5.60
N THR A 181 -8.18 18.77 -5.27
CA THR A 181 -7.72 19.90 -6.09
C THR A 181 -6.94 19.46 -7.32
N SER A 182 -6.23 18.34 -7.22
CA SER A 182 -5.26 17.89 -8.23
C SER A 182 -5.63 16.54 -8.83
N PHE A 183 -6.50 15.79 -8.17
CA PHE A 183 -6.83 14.42 -8.53
C PHE A 183 -8.33 14.14 -8.47
N HIS A 184 -8.74 13.10 -9.18
CA HIS A 184 -10.08 12.53 -9.13
C HIS A 184 -10.07 11.22 -8.37
N LEU A 185 -10.99 11.04 -7.42
CA LEU A 185 -11.20 9.76 -6.76
C LEU A 185 -11.72 8.75 -7.79
N VAL A 186 -11.05 7.58 -7.89
CA VAL A 186 -11.42 6.52 -8.84
C VAL A 186 -12.00 5.29 -8.14
N PHE A 187 -11.54 4.99 -6.92
CA PHE A 187 -12.14 3.97 -6.06
C PHE A 187 -12.03 4.31 -4.58
N LEU A 188 -12.93 3.74 -3.80
CA LEU A 188 -12.96 3.83 -2.35
C LEU A 188 -13.42 2.50 -1.78
N LEU A 189 -12.62 1.89 -0.90
CA LEU A 189 -13.02 0.76 -0.08
C LEU A 189 -12.94 1.13 1.39
N GLU A 190 -14.04 0.99 2.12
CA GLU A 190 -14.08 1.12 3.57
C GLU A 190 -14.16 -0.26 4.20
N SER A 191 -13.43 -0.52 5.26
CA SER A 191 -13.50 -1.82 5.94
C SER A 191 -13.74 -1.71 7.44
N SER A 192 -14.36 -2.76 7.97
CA SER A 192 -14.50 -3.00 9.41
C SER A 192 -14.07 -4.42 9.74
N ASP A 193 -13.67 -4.64 10.99
CA ASP A 193 -13.30 -5.97 11.48
C ASP A 193 -14.49 -6.94 11.39
N ASN A 194 -15.67 -6.50 11.85
CA ASN A 194 -16.93 -7.21 11.66
C ASN A 194 -18.11 -6.24 11.61
N ALA A 195 -19.30 -6.71 11.25
CA ALA A 195 -20.49 -5.89 11.06
C ALA A 195 -20.95 -5.10 12.30
N GLN A 196 -20.50 -5.46 13.50
CA GLN A 196 -20.81 -4.79 14.76
C GLN A 196 -19.76 -3.76 15.17
N LYS A 197 -18.64 -3.68 14.44
CA LYS A 197 -17.55 -2.74 14.68
C LYS A 197 -17.61 -1.56 13.72
N PRO A 198 -17.16 -0.37 14.16
CA PRO A 198 -17.09 0.77 13.27
C PRO A 198 -16.06 0.51 12.14
N LEU A 199 -16.23 1.26 11.05
CA LEU A 199 -15.23 1.31 9.99
C LEU A 199 -13.89 1.77 10.57
N ASN A 200 -12.82 1.06 10.25
CA ASN A 200 -11.50 1.30 10.83
C ASN A 200 -10.41 1.58 9.80
N ARG A 201 -10.61 1.16 8.54
CA ARG A 201 -9.68 1.41 7.44
C ARG A 201 -10.43 1.93 6.22
N VAL A 202 -9.69 2.70 5.42
CA VAL A 202 -10.11 3.14 4.10
C VAL A 202 -8.97 2.95 3.12
N ILE A 203 -9.28 2.46 1.94
CA ILE A 203 -8.39 2.44 0.77
C ILE A 203 -8.96 3.44 -0.22
N LEU A 204 -8.14 4.38 -0.64
CA LEU A 204 -8.49 5.42 -1.60
C LEU A 204 -7.60 5.28 -2.83
N GLY A 205 -8.18 5.46 -4.01
CA GLY A 205 -7.46 5.52 -5.27
C GLY A 205 -7.75 6.82 -6.00
N PHE A 206 -6.70 7.49 -6.47
CA PHE A 206 -6.77 8.78 -7.13
C PHE A 206 -6.07 8.73 -8.48
N SER A 207 -6.59 9.47 -9.47
CA SER A 207 -5.96 9.65 -10.79
C SER A 207 -6.00 11.11 -11.19
N LYS A 208 -5.05 11.57 -11.99
CA LYS A 208 -5.06 12.91 -12.59
C LYS A 208 -6.20 13.07 -13.58
N THR A 209 -6.54 11.99 -14.27
CA THR A 209 -7.60 11.97 -15.26
C THR A 209 -8.91 11.46 -14.66
N LYS A 210 -10.00 12.11 -15.01
CA LYS A 210 -11.32 11.65 -14.61
C LYS A 210 -11.68 10.37 -15.34
N CYS A 211 -11.53 9.24 -14.66
CA CYS A 211 -12.00 7.96 -15.19
C CYS A 211 -13.53 7.95 -15.31
N ILE A 212 -14.03 7.61 -16.49
CA ILE A 212 -15.42 7.21 -16.69
C ILE A 212 -15.37 5.69 -16.92
N PRO A 213 -15.92 4.87 -16.06
CA PRO A 213 -17.18 5.03 -15.31
C PRO A 213 -16.97 5.32 -13.82
N SER A 214 -18.08 5.69 -13.18
CA SER A 214 -18.27 6.09 -11.78
C SER A 214 -17.32 5.49 -10.75
N ILE A 215 -16.97 6.30 -9.75
CA ILE A 215 -16.25 5.90 -8.53
C ILE A 215 -16.82 4.57 -8.01
N THR A 216 -15.98 3.56 -7.91
CA THR A 216 -16.35 2.30 -7.25
C THR A 216 -16.22 2.49 -5.75
N SER A 217 -17.37 2.69 -5.07
CA SER A 217 -17.40 2.75 -3.61
C SER A 217 -17.91 1.41 -3.06
N GLN A 218 -17.14 0.82 -2.16
CA GLN A 218 -17.41 -0.49 -1.58
C GLN A 218 -17.22 -0.47 -0.07
N GLN A 219 -17.97 -1.33 0.63
CA GLN A 219 -17.71 -1.65 2.03
C GLN A 219 -17.39 -3.14 2.17
N LEU A 220 -16.41 -3.46 2.96
CA LEU A 220 -15.98 -4.82 3.21
C LEU A 220 -15.90 -5.09 4.71
N VAL A 221 -16.55 -6.17 5.12
CA VAL A 221 -16.45 -6.72 6.47
C VAL A 221 -15.45 -7.87 6.43
N LEU A 222 -14.44 -7.86 7.30
CA LEU A 222 -13.39 -8.88 7.29
C LEU A 222 -13.86 -10.21 7.88
N HIS A 223 -14.60 -10.15 8.99
CA HIS A 223 -15.04 -11.34 9.71
C HIS A 223 -16.54 -11.33 9.98
N GLU A 224 -17.11 -12.51 9.99
CA GLU A 224 -18.45 -12.73 10.51
C GLU A 224 -18.47 -12.53 12.04
N VAL A 225 -19.67 -12.37 12.63
CA VAL A 225 -19.83 -12.19 14.07
C VAL A 225 -19.27 -13.37 14.89
N ASN A 226 -19.25 -14.56 14.31
CA ASN A 226 -18.68 -15.78 14.91
C ASN A 226 -17.13 -15.85 14.79
N GLY A 227 -16.48 -14.85 14.20
CA GLY A 227 -15.04 -14.78 14.04
C GLY A 227 -14.49 -15.51 12.79
N SER A 228 -15.34 -16.17 12.00
CA SER A 228 -14.90 -16.73 10.72
C SER A 228 -14.65 -15.62 9.69
N ARG A 229 -13.82 -15.86 8.70
CA ARG A 229 -13.61 -14.91 7.60
C ARG A 229 -14.89 -14.73 6.80
N SER A 230 -15.24 -13.51 6.43
CA SER A 230 -16.37 -13.25 5.55
C SER A 230 -16.12 -13.84 4.15
N ALA A 231 -17.19 -14.13 3.41
CA ALA A 231 -17.08 -14.62 2.05
C ALA A 231 -16.37 -13.62 1.12
N ALA A 232 -16.63 -12.32 1.30
CA ALA A 232 -15.98 -11.26 0.52
C ALA A 232 -14.47 -11.18 0.79
N TRP A 233 -14.07 -11.27 2.06
CA TRP A 233 -12.66 -11.30 2.42
C TRP A 233 -11.98 -12.58 1.90
N GLN A 234 -12.62 -13.73 2.04
CA GLN A 234 -12.08 -14.99 1.51
C GLN A 234 -11.87 -14.94 -0.01
N ALA A 235 -12.84 -14.42 -0.75
CA ALA A 235 -12.74 -14.28 -2.21
C ALA A 235 -11.55 -13.39 -2.61
N LEU A 236 -11.32 -12.28 -1.87
CA LEU A 236 -10.26 -11.33 -2.18
C LEU A 236 -8.85 -11.91 -1.95
N ILE A 237 -8.67 -12.71 -0.87
CA ILE A 237 -7.36 -13.22 -0.48
C ILE A 237 -7.09 -14.66 -0.93
N GLN A 238 -8.05 -15.34 -1.56
CA GLN A 238 -7.96 -16.76 -1.88
C GLN A 238 -6.72 -17.14 -2.69
N ASP A 239 -6.22 -16.24 -3.54
CA ASP A 239 -5.05 -16.51 -4.39
C ASP A 239 -3.72 -16.34 -3.63
N TYR A 240 -3.75 -15.70 -2.49
CA TYR A 240 -2.57 -15.39 -1.68
C TYR A 240 -2.37 -16.33 -0.50
N TYR A 241 -3.42 -16.58 0.29
CA TYR A 241 -3.30 -17.31 1.55
C TYR A 241 -3.27 -18.83 1.35
N LEU A 242 -2.43 -19.48 2.14
CA LEU A 242 -2.51 -20.93 2.32
C LEU A 242 -3.88 -21.30 2.93
N ARG A 243 -4.37 -22.47 2.61
CA ARG A 243 -5.66 -22.99 3.11
C ARG A 243 -5.58 -23.35 4.58
#